data_dbc1ede489f260ce2a18f363dc453b05
#
_entry.id   dbc1ede489f260ce2a18f363dc453b05
#
_cell.length_a   1.000
_cell.length_b   1.000
_cell.length_c   1.000
_cell.angle_alpha   90.00
_cell.angle_beta   90.00
_cell.angle_gamma   90.00
#
_symmetry.space_group_name_H-M   'P 1'
#
loop_
_entity.id
_entity.type
_entity.pdbx_description
1 polymer ?
#
loop_
_entity_poly.entity_id
_entity_poly.type
_entity_poly.pdbx_seq_one_letter_code
_entity_poly.pdbx_strand_id
1 'polypeptide(L)'
;MENITQNVSRRSFFGIASTAATVAAGAIALAGCSPAKGAKDSTSKAEAEKTTMVAGHERAGLPSFFVAPDPITDIKKTLDFDVVVIGAGAAGVPAALAAREAGAHVALVQKEATAISQGNTASGIITDQSNPAAAAALRQLLVKESAYRADADLIDVWIENGGEAVKWVLDHVKEAGGSVIDQGNNQQSKASNEVNGYSSLNYVTSYMGPKPYNNGEGMKVLADVAAEAGVEIFYNTPAEQLVKDGDKVTGVIAKGEEGYVQFNAKKGVIVATGDYQNDEAMSNYYLPDLKYFGRKQSNKTGDGHKMVVWAGGKISNIVHTKMMHDFDAGPMWNMPFLAVKTATGERFMNEKIDMAVVCNYLTSEEDAGRYCQVFDSKYADTASTWKGCGKFVDPDGLKVYMQEEDVERKGVLPSFISTWKADTLEELGKKMGVGDVDAFVETVKHYNEICEAGADTDFGKEAQYLVPVDSAPYYGISRTIRVSAICTGVDVNKQHQCLDEAGEPIEGLYAVGNCSGGFYGGVDYPLTVGGLSIGRCYTEGYVTGKLVASL
;
A
#
# COMPACT_ATOMS: atom_id res chain seq x y z
N MET A 1 35.45 -0.49 -50.46
CA MET A 1 35.50 -1.26 -49.20
C MET A 1 34.06 -1.54 -48.83
N GLU A 2 33.74 -2.79 -49.04
CA GLU A 2 32.35 -3.26 -49.20
C GLU A 2 31.61 -3.44 -47.88
N ASN A 3 30.34 -3.00 -47.92
CA ASN A 3 29.33 -3.29 -46.92
C ASN A 3 28.93 -4.76 -46.99
N ILE A 4 28.99 -5.46 -45.86
CA ILE A 4 28.26 -6.73 -45.69
C ILE A 4 27.24 -6.54 -44.57
N THR A 5 26.02 -6.21 -44.95
CA THR A 5 24.82 -6.35 -44.13
C THR A 5 24.30 -7.78 -44.26
N GLN A 6 24.44 -8.60 -43.23
CA GLN A 6 23.73 -9.88 -43.15
C GLN A 6 22.38 -9.70 -42.49
N ASN A 7 21.36 -9.84 -43.33
CA ASN A 7 19.95 -10.00 -42.89
C ASN A 7 19.80 -11.39 -42.25
N VAL A 8 19.57 -11.43 -40.95
CA VAL A 8 19.17 -12.66 -40.26
C VAL A 8 17.64 -12.72 -40.22
N SER A 9 17.07 -13.61 -41.02
CA SER A 9 15.65 -13.88 -41.12
C SER A 9 15.14 -14.60 -39.86
N ARG A 10 13.98 -14.15 -39.31
CA ARG A 10 13.27 -14.73 -38.16
C ARG A 10 12.80 -16.19 -38.31
N ARG A 11 13.10 -16.85 -39.41
CA ARG A 11 12.68 -18.24 -39.69
C ARG A 11 13.67 -19.33 -39.32
N SER A 12 14.88 -18.98 -38.83
CA SER A 12 15.93 -19.96 -38.52
C SER A 12 15.97 -20.40 -37.04
N PHE A 13 15.06 -19.94 -36.19
CA PHE A 13 15.09 -20.25 -34.74
C PHE A 13 14.19 -21.42 -34.32
N PHE A 14 13.41 -22.02 -35.22
CA PHE A 14 12.51 -23.14 -34.92
C PHE A 14 12.91 -24.50 -35.54
N GLY A 15 14.15 -24.68 -35.95
CA GLY A 15 14.61 -25.84 -36.70
C GLY A 15 15.61 -26.77 -36.02
N ILE A 16 15.89 -26.64 -34.72
CA ILE A 16 16.81 -27.56 -34.04
C ILE A 16 16.23 -27.91 -32.65
N ALA A 17 15.27 -28.81 -32.62
CA ALA A 17 14.91 -29.57 -31.44
C ALA A 17 14.03 -30.80 -31.82
N SER A 18 14.58 -31.68 -32.66
CA SER A 18 14.01 -33.04 -32.82
C SER A 18 15.11 -33.99 -33.28
N THR A 19 15.98 -34.42 -32.38
CA THR A 19 16.69 -35.71 -32.49
C THR A 19 17.03 -36.21 -31.09
N ALA A 20 16.35 -37.26 -30.71
CA ALA A 20 16.79 -38.39 -29.92
C ALA A 20 17.50 -38.16 -28.57
N ALA A 21 16.80 -38.55 -27.53
CA ALA A 21 17.42 -39.28 -26.42
C ALA A 21 16.40 -40.23 -25.81
N THR A 22 16.31 -41.43 -26.35
CA THR A 22 15.96 -42.65 -25.62
C THR A 22 17.05 -42.88 -24.59
N VAL A 23 16.77 -42.70 -23.32
CA VAL A 23 17.61 -43.22 -22.23
C VAL A 23 16.72 -43.90 -21.20
N ALA A 24 17.13 -45.08 -20.93
CA ALA A 24 16.59 -46.14 -20.11
C ALA A 24 16.00 -45.71 -18.75
N ALA A 25 14.89 -46.33 -18.42
CA ALA A 25 14.33 -46.39 -17.06
C ALA A 25 15.32 -47.12 -16.13
N GLY A 26 15.97 -46.34 -15.26
CA GLY A 26 16.69 -46.84 -14.10
C GLY A 26 15.73 -46.91 -12.91
N ALA A 27 15.26 -48.07 -12.56
CA ALA A 27 14.49 -48.33 -11.36
C ALA A 27 15.38 -48.14 -10.13
N ILE A 28 15.13 -47.08 -9.35
CA ILE A 28 15.65 -47.00 -7.98
C ILE A 28 14.61 -47.66 -7.08
N ALA A 29 14.93 -48.86 -6.62
CA ALA A 29 14.17 -49.59 -5.61
C ALA A 29 14.29 -48.84 -4.28
N LEU A 30 13.22 -48.19 -3.84
CA LEU A 30 13.05 -47.77 -2.44
C LEU A 30 12.66 -49.01 -1.63
N ALA A 31 13.54 -49.37 -0.71
CA ALA A 31 13.34 -50.45 0.24
C ALA A 31 12.04 -50.24 1.04
N GLY A 32 11.15 -51.20 0.97
CA GLY A 32 9.89 -51.19 1.67
C GLY A 32 10.08 -51.31 3.18
N CYS A 33 9.40 -50.49 3.94
CA CYS A 33 9.01 -50.79 5.30
C CYS A 33 7.71 -51.55 5.29
N SER A 34 7.75 -52.80 5.71
CA SER A 34 6.57 -53.63 5.91
C SER A 34 5.69 -53.04 7.03
N PRO A 35 4.36 -53.10 6.87
CA PRO A 35 3.48 -52.66 7.95
C PRO A 35 3.40 -53.70 9.06
N ALA A 36 3.58 -53.24 10.30
CA ALA A 36 3.31 -54.06 11.49
C ALA A 36 1.80 -54.33 11.57
N LYS A 37 1.46 -55.59 11.68
CA LYS A 37 0.09 -56.05 11.95
C LYS A 37 -0.33 -55.66 13.37
N GLY A 38 -1.48 -54.99 13.49
CA GLY A 38 -2.27 -54.98 14.71
C GLY A 38 -2.53 -53.64 15.34
N ALA A 39 -3.46 -52.86 14.78
CA ALA A 39 -4.30 -51.95 15.54
C ALA A 39 -5.71 -51.96 14.95
N LYS A 40 -6.66 -52.23 15.83
CA LYS A 40 -8.08 -52.39 15.50
C LYS A 40 -8.65 -51.12 14.91
N ASP A 41 -9.49 -51.28 13.89
CA ASP A 41 -10.44 -50.31 13.38
C ASP A 41 -11.11 -49.51 14.49
N SER A 42 -10.83 -48.24 14.56
CA SER A 42 -11.75 -47.22 15.04
C SER A 42 -11.94 -46.25 13.87
N THR A 43 -12.82 -46.59 12.98
CA THR A 43 -13.36 -45.65 12.02
C THR A 43 -14.21 -44.65 12.77
N SER A 44 -13.58 -43.63 13.35
CA SER A 44 -14.24 -42.35 13.47
C SER A 44 -14.26 -41.75 12.06
N LYS A 45 -15.38 -41.84 11.40
CA LYS A 45 -15.74 -40.95 10.32
C LYS A 45 -15.68 -39.53 10.91
N ALA A 46 -14.56 -38.86 10.80
CA ALA A 46 -14.58 -37.40 10.73
C ALA A 46 -15.35 -37.12 9.44
N GLU A 47 -16.62 -36.79 9.54
CA GLU A 47 -17.34 -36.06 8.50
C GLU A 47 -16.50 -34.84 8.24
N ALA A 48 -15.84 -34.79 7.09
CA ALA A 48 -15.30 -33.54 6.59
C ALA A 48 -16.51 -32.61 6.49
N GLU A 49 -16.59 -31.62 7.39
CA GLU A 49 -17.55 -30.54 7.26
C GLU A 49 -17.38 -29.99 5.85
N LYS A 50 -18.40 -30.17 5.04
CA LYS A 50 -18.49 -29.52 3.74
C LYS A 50 -18.57 -28.04 4.02
N THR A 51 -17.45 -27.36 3.90
CA THR A 51 -17.38 -25.92 3.99
C THR A 51 -18.00 -25.36 2.71
N THR A 52 -19.27 -25.03 2.76
CA THR A 52 -19.96 -24.43 1.62
C THR A 52 -19.58 -22.94 1.61
N MET A 53 -18.74 -22.59 0.67
CA MET A 53 -18.51 -21.18 0.37
C MET A 53 -19.71 -20.62 -0.40
N VAL A 54 -20.07 -19.37 -0.14
CA VAL A 54 -21.12 -18.66 -0.88
C VAL A 54 -20.77 -18.68 -2.38
N ALA A 55 -21.79 -18.78 -3.22
CA ALA A 55 -21.70 -18.85 -4.66
C ALA A 55 -21.01 -20.13 -5.24
N GLY A 56 -21.18 -21.28 -4.58
CA GLY A 56 -20.76 -22.56 -5.15
C GLY A 56 -19.25 -22.85 -5.16
N HIS A 57 -18.45 -22.05 -4.46
CA HIS A 57 -17.03 -22.27 -4.31
C HIS A 57 -16.75 -23.29 -3.20
N GLU A 58 -16.71 -24.56 -3.54
CA GLU A 58 -16.20 -25.60 -2.65
C GLU A 58 -14.69 -25.73 -2.83
N ARG A 59 -13.90 -25.23 -1.90
CA ARG A 59 -12.44 -25.41 -1.87
C ARG A 59 -12.02 -25.98 -0.51
N ALA A 60 -11.69 -27.27 -0.47
CA ALA A 60 -11.14 -27.90 0.72
C ALA A 60 -9.80 -27.24 1.12
N GLY A 61 -9.64 -26.88 2.40
CA GLY A 61 -8.39 -26.40 2.97
C GLY A 61 -8.18 -24.89 2.90
N LEU A 62 -9.19 -24.10 2.54
CA LEU A 62 -9.10 -22.62 2.60
C LEU A 62 -9.24 -22.10 4.05
N PRO A 63 -8.59 -20.96 4.35
CA PRO A 63 -8.78 -20.27 5.64
C PRO A 63 -10.24 -19.92 5.93
N SER A 64 -10.59 -19.86 7.22
CA SER A 64 -11.96 -19.61 7.69
C SER A 64 -12.60 -18.32 7.18
N PHE A 65 -11.81 -17.29 6.86
CA PHE A 65 -12.34 -16.03 6.34
C PHE A 65 -12.96 -16.14 4.92
N PHE A 66 -12.75 -17.24 4.21
CA PHE A 66 -13.45 -17.54 2.96
C PHE A 66 -14.85 -18.15 3.19
N VAL A 67 -15.15 -18.53 4.44
CA VAL A 67 -16.42 -19.17 4.78
C VAL A 67 -17.40 -18.09 5.24
N ALA A 68 -18.54 -18.00 4.56
CA ALA A 68 -19.60 -17.09 4.98
C ALA A 68 -20.15 -17.49 6.35
N PRO A 69 -20.37 -16.53 7.26
CA PRO A 69 -21.07 -16.81 8.50
C PRO A 69 -22.55 -17.12 8.23
N ASP A 70 -23.24 -17.65 9.23
CA ASP A 70 -24.69 -17.84 9.16
C ASP A 70 -25.41 -16.53 8.82
N PRO A 71 -26.50 -16.56 8.04
CA PRO A 71 -27.26 -15.39 7.71
C PRO A 71 -27.80 -14.67 8.94
N ILE A 72 -27.62 -13.37 9.02
CA ILE A 72 -28.20 -12.52 10.07
C ILE A 72 -29.69 -12.35 9.77
N THR A 73 -30.56 -12.83 10.66
CA THR A 73 -32.03 -12.81 10.46
C THR A 73 -32.78 -11.91 11.46
N ASP A 74 -32.16 -11.55 12.60
CA ASP A 74 -32.77 -10.70 13.61
C ASP A 74 -32.62 -9.20 13.29
N ILE A 75 -33.24 -8.77 12.18
CA ILE A 75 -33.19 -7.39 11.71
C ILE A 75 -34.20 -6.55 12.50
N LYS A 76 -33.71 -5.51 13.20
CA LYS A 76 -34.55 -4.59 13.99
C LYS A 76 -35.14 -3.46 13.15
N LYS A 77 -34.42 -3.03 12.12
CA LYS A 77 -34.82 -1.92 11.26
C LYS A 77 -34.36 -2.14 9.83
N THR A 78 -35.18 -1.74 8.88
CA THR A 78 -34.79 -1.69 7.44
C THR A 78 -34.94 -0.27 6.94
N LEU A 79 -33.92 0.19 6.20
CA LEU A 79 -33.84 1.52 5.62
C LEU A 79 -33.57 1.40 4.11
N ASP A 80 -34.20 2.27 3.33
CA ASP A 80 -34.12 2.24 1.87
C ASP A 80 -33.34 3.43 1.33
N PHE A 81 -32.34 3.16 0.49
CA PHE A 81 -31.49 4.14 -0.17
C PHE A 81 -31.33 3.80 -1.67
N ASP A 82 -30.87 4.75 -2.44
CA ASP A 82 -30.44 4.48 -3.82
C ASP A 82 -29.04 3.85 -3.82
N VAL A 83 -28.11 4.41 -3.04
CA VAL A 83 -26.71 3.97 -2.92
C VAL A 83 -26.36 3.80 -1.44
N VAL A 84 -25.70 2.69 -1.11
CA VAL A 84 -25.13 2.46 0.22
C VAL A 84 -23.61 2.37 0.09
N VAL A 85 -22.88 3.20 0.83
CA VAL A 85 -21.42 3.20 0.89
C VAL A 85 -20.97 2.65 2.23
N ILE A 86 -20.03 1.69 2.24
CA ILE A 86 -19.50 1.06 3.45
C ILE A 86 -18.07 1.54 3.70
N GLY A 87 -17.86 2.30 4.77
CA GLY A 87 -16.57 2.85 5.18
C GLY A 87 -16.40 4.32 4.83
N ALA A 88 -16.12 5.14 5.85
CA ALA A 88 -15.92 6.59 5.74
C ALA A 88 -14.42 6.96 5.71
N GLY A 89 -13.71 6.44 4.70
CA GLY A 89 -12.30 6.73 4.43
C GLY A 89 -12.08 7.58 3.19
N ALA A 90 -10.83 7.62 2.70
CA ALA A 90 -10.42 8.39 1.52
C ALA A 90 -11.16 8.03 0.22
N ALA A 91 -11.75 6.85 0.12
CA ALA A 91 -12.56 6.48 -1.04
C ALA A 91 -14.07 6.61 -0.75
N GLY A 92 -14.51 6.24 0.47
CA GLY A 92 -15.93 6.17 0.79
C GLY A 92 -16.60 7.53 0.97
N VAL A 93 -15.94 8.49 1.63
CA VAL A 93 -16.53 9.84 1.77
C VAL A 93 -16.68 10.52 0.41
N PRO A 94 -15.67 10.53 -0.47
CA PRO A 94 -15.84 11.01 -1.84
C PRO A 94 -16.93 10.26 -2.62
N ALA A 95 -17.05 8.93 -2.48
CA ALA A 95 -18.09 8.16 -3.16
C ALA A 95 -19.49 8.58 -2.71
N ALA A 96 -19.71 8.73 -1.41
CA ALA A 96 -21.00 9.12 -0.86
C ALA A 96 -21.40 10.54 -1.27
N LEU A 97 -20.49 11.51 -1.16
CA LEU A 97 -20.75 12.89 -1.56
C LEU A 97 -21.00 13.00 -3.06
N ALA A 98 -20.17 12.37 -3.90
CA ALA A 98 -20.33 12.40 -5.35
C ALA A 98 -21.65 11.75 -5.81
N ALA A 99 -22.04 10.64 -5.18
CA ALA A 99 -23.35 10.02 -5.44
C ALA A 99 -24.51 10.93 -5.03
N ARG A 100 -24.38 11.63 -3.90
CA ARG A 100 -25.38 12.59 -3.42
C ARG A 100 -25.52 13.79 -4.35
N GLU A 101 -24.42 14.36 -4.80
CA GLU A 101 -24.41 15.46 -5.78
C GLU A 101 -24.99 15.05 -7.13
N ALA A 102 -24.86 13.77 -7.49
CA ALA A 102 -25.53 13.20 -8.67
C ALA A 102 -27.03 12.90 -8.44
N GLY A 103 -27.59 13.27 -7.30
CA GLY A 103 -29.02 13.22 -6.99
C GLY A 103 -29.51 11.95 -6.30
N ALA A 104 -28.62 11.01 -5.92
CA ALA A 104 -29.02 9.80 -5.22
C ALA A 104 -29.35 10.06 -3.73
N HIS A 105 -30.23 9.24 -3.16
CA HIS A 105 -30.42 9.11 -1.72
C HIS A 105 -29.35 8.14 -1.19
N VAL A 106 -28.46 8.62 -0.32
CA VAL A 106 -27.21 7.93 0.03
C VAL A 106 -27.11 7.68 1.53
N ALA A 107 -26.80 6.42 1.90
CA ALA A 107 -26.29 6.07 3.23
C ALA A 107 -24.77 5.86 3.19
N LEU A 108 -24.06 6.40 4.19
CA LEU A 108 -22.66 6.11 4.46
C LEU A 108 -22.56 5.40 5.82
N VAL A 109 -22.19 4.12 5.80
CA VAL A 109 -22.13 3.26 6.99
C VAL A 109 -20.67 3.12 7.43
N GLN A 110 -20.39 3.47 8.70
CA GLN A 110 -19.02 3.50 9.24
C GLN A 110 -18.96 2.82 10.61
N LYS A 111 -18.02 1.90 10.79
CA LYS A 111 -17.85 1.17 12.04
C LYS A 111 -17.28 2.01 13.19
N GLU A 112 -16.55 3.05 12.90
CA GLU A 112 -15.94 3.94 13.87
C GLU A 112 -16.86 5.14 14.20
N ALA A 113 -16.50 5.87 15.26
CA ALA A 113 -17.25 7.06 15.70
C ALA A 113 -17.06 8.31 14.81
N THR A 114 -16.20 8.23 13.78
CA THR A 114 -15.88 9.34 12.89
C THR A 114 -15.34 8.83 11.56
N ALA A 115 -15.23 9.70 10.57
CA ALA A 115 -14.47 9.42 9.36
C ALA A 115 -12.98 9.22 9.70
N ILE A 116 -12.35 8.20 9.10
CA ILE A 116 -10.96 7.83 9.36
C ILE A 116 -10.22 7.62 8.05
N SER A 117 -9.09 8.29 7.92
CA SER A 117 -8.14 8.04 6.84
C SER A 117 -6.71 8.19 7.35
N GLN A 118 -5.75 7.71 6.59
CA GLN A 118 -4.33 7.86 6.87
C GLN A 118 -3.61 8.55 5.72
N GLY A 119 -2.31 8.80 5.92
CA GLY A 119 -1.46 9.51 4.96
C GLY A 119 -1.66 11.01 5.04
N ASN A 120 -1.02 11.73 4.14
CA ASN A 120 -0.99 13.19 4.21
C ASN A 120 -1.10 13.87 2.85
N THR A 121 -0.84 13.17 1.75
CA THR A 121 -0.72 13.74 0.40
C THR A 121 -1.61 12.99 -0.58
N ALA A 122 -2.35 13.75 -1.40
CA ALA A 122 -3.08 13.25 -2.56
C ALA A 122 -2.53 13.89 -3.84
N SER A 123 -2.48 13.11 -4.94
CA SER A 123 -2.11 13.63 -6.26
C SER A 123 -3.01 13.06 -7.36
N GLY A 124 -3.32 13.93 -8.33
CA GLY A 124 -4.01 13.56 -9.56
C GLY A 124 -3.45 14.33 -10.75
N ILE A 125 -3.44 13.74 -11.93
CA ILE A 125 -2.97 14.38 -13.16
C ILE A 125 -4.04 15.31 -13.71
N ILE A 126 -3.66 16.54 -14.03
CA ILE A 126 -4.48 17.49 -14.78
C ILE A 126 -4.28 17.19 -16.26
N THR A 127 -5.11 16.33 -16.82
CA THR A 127 -4.91 15.73 -18.14
C THR A 127 -4.94 16.74 -19.28
N ASP A 128 -5.85 17.72 -19.24
CA ASP A 128 -5.99 18.79 -20.23
C ASP A 128 -4.82 19.81 -20.23
N GLN A 129 -4.03 19.84 -19.14
CA GLN A 129 -2.84 20.67 -18.99
C GLN A 129 -1.54 19.86 -19.12
N SER A 130 -1.62 18.57 -19.35
CA SER A 130 -0.48 17.66 -19.43
C SER A 130 -0.19 17.23 -20.86
N ASN A 131 1.08 16.95 -21.15
CA ASN A 131 1.46 16.36 -22.44
C ASN A 131 0.90 14.92 -22.55
N PRO A 132 0.06 14.61 -23.56
CA PRO A 132 -0.51 13.27 -23.70
C PRO A 132 0.53 12.14 -23.83
N ALA A 133 1.68 12.41 -24.48
CA ALA A 133 2.76 11.43 -24.60
C ALA A 133 3.42 11.15 -23.23
N ALA A 134 3.56 12.18 -22.40
CA ALA A 134 4.08 12.02 -21.03
C ALA A 134 3.09 11.25 -20.15
N ALA A 135 1.78 11.48 -20.27
CA ALA A 135 0.74 10.72 -19.57
C ALA A 135 0.77 9.22 -19.98
N ALA A 136 0.88 8.95 -21.28
CA ALA A 136 1.03 7.58 -21.79
C ALA A 136 2.33 6.92 -21.31
N ALA A 137 3.44 7.65 -21.25
CA ALA A 137 4.71 7.14 -20.73
C ALA A 137 4.64 6.85 -19.23
N LEU A 138 3.95 7.68 -18.43
CA LEU A 138 3.71 7.41 -17.02
C LEU A 138 2.85 6.16 -16.82
N ARG A 139 1.79 5.99 -17.60
CA ARG A 139 0.99 4.76 -17.60
C ARG A 139 1.86 3.52 -17.80
N GLN A 140 2.71 3.55 -18.84
CA GLN A 140 3.63 2.44 -19.12
C GLN A 140 4.63 2.21 -17.98
N LEU A 141 5.13 3.27 -17.35
CA LEU A 141 6.04 3.19 -16.21
C LEU A 141 5.35 2.52 -15.01
N LEU A 142 4.14 2.93 -14.64
CA LEU A 142 3.39 2.33 -13.54
C LEU A 142 3.09 0.83 -13.81
N VAL A 143 2.72 0.48 -15.04
CA VAL A 143 2.55 -0.92 -15.44
C VAL A 143 3.86 -1.70 -15.34
N LYS A 144 4.99 -1.10 -15.74
CA LYS A 144 6.31 -1.72 -15.62
C LYS A 144 6.73 -1.92 -14.16
N GLU A 145 6.53 -0.92 -13.32
CA GLU A 145 6.84 -0.97 -11.87
C GLU A 145 6.00 -2.00 -11.14
N SER A 146 4.80 -2.29 -11.64
CA SER A 146 3.96 -3.41 -11.16
C SER A 146 4.38 -4.79 -11.71
N ALA A 147 5.55 -4.92 -12.30
CA ALA A 147 5.99 -6.12 -13.01
C ALA A 147 5.01 -6.59 -14.10
N TYR A 148 4.33 -5.65 -14.76
CA TYR A 148 3.30 -5.88 -15.81
C TYR A 148 2.08 -6.67 -15.31
N ARG A 149 1.75 -6.59 -14.02
CA ARG A 149 0.60 -7.29 -13.42
C ARG A 149 -0.56 -6.35 -13.07
N ALA A 150 -0.33 -5.03 -13.08
CA ALA A 150 -1.40 -4.08 -12.87
C ALA A 150 -2.44 -4.17 -13.98
N ASP A 151 -3.69 -3.97 -13.63
CA ASP A 151 -4.74 -3.69 -14.61
C ASP A 151 -4.57 -2.26 -15.11
N ALA A 152 -4.19 -2.15 -16.37
CA ALA A 152 -3.89 -0.87 -16.98
C ALA A 152 -5.15 0.02 -17.14
N ASP A 153 -6.33 -0.57 -17.20
CA ASP A 153 -7.60 0.16 -17.28
C ASP A 153 -7.91 0.89 -15.97
N LEU A 154 -7.50 0.31 -14.82
CA LEU A 154 -7.63 0.99 -13.52
C LEU A 154 -6.64 2.16 -13.39
N ILE A 155 -5.43 2.01 -13.95
CA ILE A 155 -4.47 3.13 -14.03
C ILE A 155 -5.04 4.24 -14.91
N ASP A 156 -5.68 3.90 -16.02
CA ASP A 156 -6.32 4.87 -16.92
C ASP A 156 -7.43 5.64 -16.21
N VAL A 157 -8.24 5.02 -15.34
CA VAL A 157 -9.24 5.73 -14.53
C VAL A 157 -8.60 6.85 -13.71
N TRP A 158 -7.46 6.58 -13.06
CA TRP A 158 -6.76 7.61 -12.29
C TRP A 158 -6.12 8.68 -13.18
N ILE A 159 -5.52 8.31 -14.31
CA ILE A 159 -4.92 9.27 -15.25
C ILE A 159 -5.99 10.20 -15.82
N GLU A 160 -7.12 9.65 -16.24
CA GLU A 160 -8.20 10.40 -16.89
C GLU A 160 -8.97 11.31 -15.92
N ASN A 161 -9.16 10.89 -14.66
CA ASN A 161 -10.08 11.54 -13.72
C ASN A 161 -9.40 12.08 -12.45
N GLY A 162 -8.15 11.71 -12.20
CA GLY A 162 -7.48 12.00 -10.93
C GLY A 162 -7.32 13.49 -10.64
N GLY A 163 -7.03 14.31 -11.65
CA GLY A 163 -6.90 15.75 -11.50
C GLY A 163 -8.20 16.41 -11.06
N GLU A 164 -9.32 16.05 -11.73
CA GLU A 164 -10.66 16.52 -11.38
C GLU A 164 -11.06 16.07 -9.98
N ALA A 165 -10.96 14.76 -9.70
CA ALA A 165 -11.40 14.19 -8.44
C ALA A 165 -10.61 14.74 -7.23
N VAL A 166 -9.28 14.82 -7.34
CA VAL A 166 -8.45 15.40 -6.26
C VAL A 166 -8.79 16.86 -6.05
N LYS A 167 -8.87 17.66 -7.13
CA LYS A 167 -9.24 19.07 -7.03
C LYS A 167 -10.61 19.25 -6.38
N TRP A 168 -11.60 18.47 -6.79
CA TRP A 168 -12.96 18.51 -6.24
C TRP A 168 -12.96 18.24 -4.73
N VAL A 169 -12.24 17.21 -4.25
CA VAL A 169 -12.09 16.95 -2.80
C VAL A 169 -11.46 18.14 -2.09
N LEU A 170 -10.38 18.71 -2.65
CA LEU A 170 -9.67 19.82 -2.04
C LEU A 170 -10.52 21.09 -1.95
N ASP A 171 -11.28 21.38 -2.98
CA ASP A 171 -12.14 22.56 -3.03
C ASP A 171 -13.24 22.47 -1.96
N HIS A 172 -13.94 21.33 -1.83
CA HIS A 172 -14.92 21.11 -0.77
C HIS A 172 -14.33 21.28 0.63
N VAL A 173 -13.15 20.67 0.87
CA VAL A 173 -12.48 20.80 2.18
C VAL A 173 -12.07 22.24 2.47
N LYS A 174 -11.56 22.98 1.47
CA LYS A 174 -11.20 24.40 1.62
C LYS A 174 -12.42 25.29 1.87
N GLU A 175 -13.48 25.11 1.10
CA GLU A 175 -14.71 25.87 1.21
C GLU A 175 -15.38 25.69 2.59
N ALA A 176 -15.28 24.49 3.16
CA ALA A 176 -15.71 24.18 4.52
C ALA A 176 -14.71 24.64 5.61
N GLY A 177 -13.65 25.37 5.26
CA GLY A 177 -12.65 25.89 6.20
C GLY A 177 -11.60 24.89 6.67
N GLY A 178 -11.51 23.72 6.04
CA GLY A 178 -10.49 22.72 6.33
C GLY A 178 -9.09 23.15 5.88
N SER A 179 -8.08 22.61 6.54
CA SER A 179 -6.67 22.91 6.21
C SER A 179 -6.23 22.12 4.98
N VAL A 180 -5.93 22.85 3.92
CA VAL A 180 -5.38 22.29 2.68
C VAL A 180 -4.19 23.13 2.23
N ILE A 181 -3.06 22.50 1.97
CA ILE A 181 -1.88 23.14 1.39
C ILE A 181 -1.69 22.58 -0.01
N ASP A 182 -2.04 23.41 -0.99
CA ASP A 182 -1.82 23.10 -2.39
C ASP A 182 -0.33 23.17 -2.71
N GLN A 183 0.19 22.09 -3.26
CA GLN A 183 1.60 21.96 -3.62
C GLN A 183 1.82 22.04 -5.12
N GLY A 184 0.75 22.05 -5.93
CA GLY A 184 0.87 21.95 -7.39
C GLY A 184 1.77 20.79 -7.79
N ASN A 185 2.73 21.07 -8.67
CA ASN A 185 3.81 20.13 -9.03
C ASN A 185 4.87 20.09 -7.94
N ASN A 186 4.60 19.48 -6.78
CA ASN A 186 5.56 19.40 -5.68
C ASN A 186 6.81 18.54 -6.01
N GLN A 187 7.80 18.53 -5.08
CA GLN A 187 9.06 17.82 -5.32
C GLN A 187 8.90 16.30 -5.46
N GLN A 188 7.92 15.70 -4.80
CA GLN A 188 7.65 14.27 -4.93
C GLN A 188 7.06 13.94 -6.30
N SER A 189 6.24 14.84 -6.85
CA SER A 189 5.70 14.71 -8.21
C SER A 189 6.65 15.21 -9.30
N LYS A 190 7.64 16.03 -8.97
CA LYS A 190 8.63 16.54 -9.93
C LYS A 190 9.47 15.42 -10.57
N ALA A 191 9.75 14.35 -9.83
CA ALA A 191 10.49 13.21 -10.38
C ALA A 191 9.73 12.54 -11.54
N SER A 192 8.39 12.66 -11.54
CA SER A 192 7.52 12.13 -12.59
C SER A 192 7.08 13.18 -13.62
N ASN A 193 7.48 14.46 -13.49
CA ASN A 193 7.20 15.48 -14.49
C ASN A 193 7.92 15.21 -15.83
N GLU A 194 9.04 14.49 -15.76
CA GLU A 194 9.76 14.01 -16.93
C GLU A 194 9.81 12.48 -16.89
N VAL A 195 9.08 11.83 -17.76
CA VAL A 195 8.98 10.39 -17.86
C VAL A 195 9.43 9.95 -19.24
N ASN A 196 10.46 9.10 -19.30
CA ASN A 196 11.04 8.59 -20.55
C ASN A 196 11.40 9.68 -21.57
N GLY A 197 11.90 10.83 -21.11
CA GLY A 197 12.27 11.97 -21.97
C GLY A 197 11.10 12.87 -22.39
N TYR A 198 9.89 12.63 -21.90
CA TYR A 198 8.75 13.52 -22.08
C TYR A 198 8.60 14.43 -20.86
N SER A 199 8.55 15.72 -21.09
CA SER A 199 8.33 16.73 -20.04
C SER A 199 6.87 17.20 -19.99
N SER A 200 6.49 17.80 -18.87
CA SER A 200 5.22 18.51 -18.64
C SER A 200 4.03 17.61 -18.32
N LEU A 201 4.14 16.86 -17.22
CA LEU A 201 2.97 16.40 -16.48
C LEU A 201 2.60 17.46 -15.43
N ASN A 202 1.36 17.88 -15.41
CA ASN A 202 0.81 18.78 -14.41
C ASN A 202 -0.06 18.01 -13.42
N TYR A 203 0.17 18.27 -12.13
CA TYR A 203 -0.53 17.59 -11.04
C TYR A 203 -1.28 18.57 -10.17
N VAL A 204 -2.43 18.13 -9.67
CA VAL A 204 -2.97 18.62 -8.41
C VAL A 204 -2.32 17.79 -7.31
N THR A 205 -1.59 18.42 -6.41
CA THR A 205 -0.96 17.74 -5.25
C THR A 205 -1.16 18.59 -4.01
N SER A 206 -1.55 17.97 -2.90
CA SER A 206 -1.81 18.70 -1.66
C SER A 206 -1.44 17.91 -0.42
N TYR A 207 -1.18 18.65 0.66
CA TYR A 207 -1.24 18.15 2.02
C TYR A 207 -2.55 18.58 2.69
N MET A 208 -3.15 17.67 3.47
CA MET A 208 -4.34 17.96 4.26
C MET A 208 -4.08 17.93 5.76
N GLY A 209 -4.89 18.68 6.48
CA GLY A 209 -4.82 18.83 7.94
C GLY A 209 -3.71 19.76 8.40
N PRO A 210 -3.66 20.08 9.69
CA PRO A 210 -2.55 20.80 10.30
C PRO A 210 -1.27 19.95 10.28
N LYS A 211 -0.10 20.62 10.40
CA LYS A 211 1.15 19.86 10.59
C LYS A 211 1.07 18.98 11.85
N PRO A 212 1.54 17.74 11.79
CA PRO A 212 2.37 17.10 10.77
C PRO A 212 1.64 16.55 9.53
N TYR A 213 0.48 17.06 9.19
CA TYR A 213 -0.41 16.71 8.09
C TYR A 213 -1.07 15.33 8.27
N ASN A 214 -2.39 15.33 8.15
CA ASN A 214 -3.20 14.13 8.33
C ASN A 214 -4.42 14.19 7.42
N ASN A 215 -4.46 13.30 6.43
CA ASN A 215 -5.60 13.18 5.54
C ASN A 215 -6.92 12.89 6.28
N GLY A 216 -6.85 12.21 7.44
CA GLY A 216 -8.03 11.95 8.29
C GLY A 216 -8.76 13.22 8.72
N GLU A 217 -8.05 14.32 8.97
CA GLU A 217 -8.69 15.60 9.33
C GLU A 217 -9.45 16.19 8.14
N GLY A 218 -8.89 16.10 6.93
CA GLY A 218 -9.61 16.50 5.71
C GLY A 218 -10.84 15.64 5.45
N MET A 219 -10.77 14.34 5.71
CA MET A 219 -11.91 13.44 5.52
C MET A 219 -13.02 13.66 6.55
N LYS A 220 -12.73 14.09 7.76
CA LYS A 220 -13.75 14.51 8.73
C LYS A 220 -14.53 15.73 8.22
N VAL A 221 -13.80 16.75 7.76
CA VAL A 221 -14.43 17.93 7.15
C VAL A 221 -15.28 17.56 5.93
N LEU A 222 -14.76 16.70 5.04
CA LEU A 222 -15.51 16.26 3.86
C LEU A 222 -16.76 15.43 4.25
N ALA A 223 -16.70 14.65 5.34
CA ALA A 223 -17.85 13.91 5.84
C ALA A 223 -18.94 14.86 6.39
N ASP A 224 -18.54 15.95 7.04
CA ASP A 224 -19.47 16.99 7.49
C ASP A 224 -20.13 17.67 6.27
N VAL A 225 -19.36 18.01 5.23
CA VAL A 225 -19.90 18.51 3.94
C VAL A 225 -20.88 17.52 3.32
N ALA A 226 -20.56 16.21 3.33
CA ALA A 226 -21.45 15.19 2.80
C ALA A 226 -22.77 15.11 3.59
N ALA A 227 -22.70 15.20 4.92
CA ALA A 227 -23.90 15.23 5.79
C ALA A 227 -24.76 16.48 5.52
N GLU A 228 -24.14 17.66 5.38
CA GLU A 228 -24.84 18.91 5.02
C GLU A 228 -25.49 18.83 3.63
N ALA A 229 -24.86 18.14 2.68
CA ALA A 229 -25.43 17.86 1.37
C ALA A 229 -26.58 16.84 1.40
N GLY A 230 -26.80 16.17 2.53
CA GLY A 230 -27.90 15.23 2.76
C GLY A 230 -27.51 13.76 2.57
N VAL A 231 -26.23 13.40 2.75
CA VAL A 231 -25.83 12.01 2.97
C VAL A 231 -26.20 11.62 4.41
N GLU A 232 -26.91 10.50 4.58
CA GLU A 232 -27.18 9.96 5.92
C GLU A 232 -25.97 9.13 6.38
N ILE A 233 -25.25 9.62 7.41
CA ILE A 233 -24.06 8.96 7.93
C ILE A 233 -24.37 8.21 9.21
N PHE A 234 -24.05 6.90 9.22
CA PHE A 234 -24.27 6.00 10.35
C PHE A 234 -22.91 5.61 10.93
N TYR A 235 -22.47 6.32 11.95
CA TYR A 235 -21.27 6.02 12.73
C TYR A 235 -21.51 4.89 13.74
N ASN A 236 -20.44 4.28 14.26
CA ASN A 236 -20.49 3.14 15.20
C ASN A 236 -21.39 1.99 14.69
N THR A 237 -21.42 1.80 13.37
CA THR A 237 -22.33 0.88 12.71
C THR A 237 -21.51 -0.04 11.78
N PRO A 238 -20.80 -1.05 12.34
CA PRO A 238 -20.02 -2.00 11.54
C PRO A 238 -20.91 -2.81 10.60
N ALA A 239 -20.58 -2.79 9.32
CA ALA A 239 -21.19 -3.65 8.31
C ALA A 239 -20.67 -5.08 8.46
N GLU A 240 -21.56 -6.08 8.44
CA GLU A 240 -21.20 -7.47 8.70
C GLU A 240 -21.55 -8.43 7.56
N GLN A 241 -22.66 -8.21 6.82
CA GLN A 241 -23.08 -9.07 5.71
C GLN A 241 -23.70 -8.27 4.58
N LEU A 242 -23.39 -8.64 3.33
CA LEU A 242 -24.13 -8.14 2.16
C LEU A 242 -25.45 -8.89 2.01
N VAL A 243 -26.48 -8.18 1.53
CA VAL A 243 -27.80 -8.74 1.21
C VAL A 243 -27.85 -9.02 -0.27
N LYS A 244 -28.32 -10.21 -0.65
CA LYS A 244 -28.50 -10.63 -2.04
C LYS A 244 -29.95 -10.98 -2.35
N ASP A 245 -30.36 -10.68 -3.58
CA ASP A 245 -31.55 -11.23 -4.22
C ASP A 245 -31.12 -11.95 -5.50
N GLY A 246 -31.10 -13.28 -5.46
CA GLY A 246 -30.43 -14.10 -6.48
C GLY A 246 -28.93 -13.78 -6.52
N ASP A 247 -28.42 -13.40 -7.69
CA ASP A 247 -27.01 -13.05 -7.92
C ASP A 247 -26.71 -11.57 -7.69
N LYS A 248 -27.74 -10.74 -7.54
CA LYS A 248 -27.62 -9.29 -7.33
C LYS A 248 -27.41 -8.96 -5.85
N VAL A 249 -26.46 -8.06 -5.55
CA VAL A 249 -26.34 -7.44 -4.23
C VAL A 249 -27.30 -6.26 -4.15
N THR A 250 -28.17 -6.29 -3.12
CA THR A 250 -29.26 -5.34 -2.93
C THR A 250 -29.19 -4.55 -1.63
N GLY A 251 -28.13 -4.75 -0.83
CA GLY A 251 -27.96 -4.03 0.42
C GLY A 251 -26.86 -4.60 1.30
N VAL A 252 -26.86 -4.12 2.55
CA VAL A 252 -25.94 -4.57 3.60
C VAL A 252 -26.65 -4.60 4.95
N ILE A 253 -26.26 -5.55 5.80
CA ILE A 253 -26.66 -5.61 7.21
C ILE A 253 -25.50 -5.12 8.05
N ALA A 254 -25.79 -4.19 8.94
CA ALA A 254 -24.80 -3.62 9.86
C ALA A 254 -25.33 -3.65 11.31
N LYS A 255 -24.40 -3.69 12.27
CA LYS A 255 -24.70 -3.72 13.69
C LYS A 255 -24.86 -2.30 14.22
N GLY A 256 -26.08 -1.89 14.48
CA GLY A 256 -26.39 -0.64 15.18
C GLY A 256 -26.45 -0.82 16.70
N GLU A 257 -26.66 0.27 17.42
CA GLU A 257 -26.75 0.28 18.89
C GLU A 257 -27.91 -0.60 19.42
N GLU A 258 -29.06 -0.54 18.76
CA GLU A 258 -30.26 -1.28 19.16
C GLU A 258 -30.40 -2.67 18.53
N GLY A 259 -29.44 -3.10 17.73
CA GLY A 259 -29.46 -4.36 17.00
C GLY A 259 -29.13 -4.20 15.53
N TYR A 260 -29.39 -5.23 14.73
CA TYR A 260 -29.07 -5.20 13.31
C TYR A 260 -30.01 -4.30 12.50
N VAL A 261 -29.42 -3.52 11.62
CA VAL A 261 -30.08 -2.65 10.65
C VAL A 261 -29.75 -3.13 9.25
N GLN A 262 -30.76 -3.34 8.43
CA GLN A 262 -30.59 -3.62 7.01
C GLN A 262 -30.72 -2.33 6.21
N PHE A 263 -29.72 -2.02 5.41
CA PHE A 263 -29.67 -0.91 4.47
C PHE A 263 -29.87 -1.46 3.06
N ASN A 264 -31.04 -1.22 2.47
CA ASN A 264 -31.31 -1.60 1.09
C ASN A 264 -30.69 -0.57 0.14
N ALA A 265 -30.14 -1.03 -0.97
CA ALA A 265 -29.52 -0.22 -2.02
C ALA A 265 -30.15 -0.55 -3.37
N LYS A 266 -30.97 0.35 -3.91
CA LYS A 266 -31.67 0.11 -5.19
C LYS A 266 -30.71 0.04 -6.38
N LYS A 267 -29.67 0.87 -6.36
CA LYS A 267 -28.71 1.03 -7.45
C LYS A 267 -27.41 0.28 -7.22
N GLY A 268 -26.93 0.23 -5.96
CA GLY A 268 -25.74 -0.54 -5.62
C GLY A 268 -25.13 -0.22 -4.26
N VAL A 269 -24.24 -1.13 -3.85
CA VAL A 269 -23.43 -1.04 -2.64
C VAL A 269 -21.98 -0.79 -3.06
N ILE A 270 -21.34 0.24 -2.48
CA ILE A 270 -19.92 0.58 -2.71
C ILE A 270 -19.14 0.24 -1.45
N VAL A 271 -18.23 -0.73 -1.55
CA VAL A 271 -17.37 -1.19 -0.45
C VAL A 271 -16.07 -0.39 -0.46
N ALA A 272 -15.86 0.44 0.58
CA ALA A 272 -14.73 1.36 0.73
C ALA A 272 -14.02 1.19 2.08
N THR A 273 -13.91 -0.06 2.56
CA THR A 273 -13.52 -0.41 3.93
C THR A 273 -12.02 -0.37 4.20
N GLY A 274 -11.21 0.02 3.21
CA GLY A 274 -9.75 0.02 3.33
C GLY A 274 -9.17 -1.39 3.21
N ASP A 275 -8.00 -1.63 3.85
CA ASP A 275 -7.25 -2.88 3.74
C ASP A 275 -7.47 -3.84 4.93
N TYR A 276 -6.69 -4.94 4.97
CA TYR A 276 -6.83 -6.03 5.94
C TYR A 276 -5.58 -6.24 6.82
N GLN A 277 -4.66 -5.29 6.91
CA GLN A 277 -3.37 -5.48 7.58
C GLN A 277 -3.44 -5.95 9.04
N ASN A 278 -4.56 -5.70 9.73
CA ASN A 278 -4.79 -6.11 11.12
C ASN A 278 -5.71 -7.34 11.25
N ASP A 279 -6.11 -7.95 10.13
CA ASP A 279 -6.66 -9.31 10.17
C ASP A 279 -5.50 -10.31 10.12
N GLU A 280 -5.32 -11.05 11.20
CA GLU A 280 -4.19 -11.96 11.33
C GLU A 280 -4.29 -13.15 10.36
N ALA A 281 -5.48 -13.69 10.14
CA ALA A 281 -5.70 -14.81 9.23
C ALA A 281 -5.41 -14.42 7.78
N MET A 282 -5.94 -13.27 7.33
CA MET A 282 -5.69 -12.76 5.99
C MET A 282 -4.22 -12.36 5.79
N SER A 283 -3.62 -11.68 6.78
CA SER A 283 -2.22 -11.26 6.71
C SER A 283 -1.29 -12.47 6.64
N ASN A 284 -1.49 -13.49 7.47
CA ASN A 284 -0.67 -14.70 7.45
C ASN A 284 -0.83 -15.52 6.15
N TYR A 285 -2.00 -15.46 5.54
CA TYR A 285 -2.27 -16.17 4.29
C TYR A 285 -1.65 -15.49 3.08
N TYR A 286 -1.83 -14.17 2.94
CA TYR A 286 -1.40 -13.42 1.75
C TYR A 286 -0.01 -12.81 1.86
N LEU A 287 0.39 -12.36 3.05
CA LEU A 287 1.63 -11.62 3.32
C LEU A 287 2.22 -12.04 4.67
N PRO A 288 2.74 -13.28 4.79
CA PRO A 288 3.21 -13.85 6.06
C PRO A 288 4.40 -13.08 6.68
N ASP A 289 5.12 -12.29 5.90
CA ASP A 289 6.22 -11.44 6.37
C ASP A 289 5.73 -10.20 7.13
N LEU A 290 4.45 -9.81 7.03
CA LEU A 290 3.91 -8.67 7.78
C LEU A 290 4.02 -8.84 9.30
N LYS A 291 4.15 -10.05 9.81
CA LYS A 291 4.34 -10.31 11.25
C LYS A 291 5.58 -9.63 11.83
N TYR A 292 6.58 -9.32 11.00
CA TYR A 292 7.82 -8.68 11.44
C TYR A 292 7.73 -7.15 11.53
N PHE A 293 6.63 -6.54 11.10
CA PHE A 293 6.50 -5.10 10.98
C PHE A 293 5.36 -4.55 11.83
N GLY A 294 5.57 -3.37 12.40
CA GLY A 294 4.50 -2.61 13.04
C GLY A 294 3.37 -2.29 12.07
N ARG A 295 2.13 -2.28 12.56
CA ARG A 295 0.93 -2.03 11.76
C ARG A 295 0.27 -0.73 12.18
N LYS A 296 -0.32 -0.01 11.21
CA LYS A 296 -1.09 1.20 11.46
C LYS A 296 -2.58 0.90 11.55
N GLN A 297 -3.31 1.78 12.23
CA GLN A 297 -4.77 1.80 12.28
C GLN A 297 -5.40 0.42 12.54
N SER A 298 -5.58 0.07 13.80
CA SER A 298 -6.09 -1.23 14.26
C SER A 298 -7.43 -1.67 13.65
N ASN A 299 -8.19 -0.72 13.08
CA ASN A 299 -9.50 -0.94 12.48
C ASN A 299 -9.47 -1.53 11.04
N LYS A 300 -8.29 -1.76 10.46
CA LYS A 300 -8.14 -2.35 9.12
C LYS A 300 -8.18 -3.87 9.18
N THR A 301 -9.36 -4.43 9.23
CA THR A 301 -9.66 -5.83 9.54
C THR A 301 -10.24 -6.63 8.38
N GLY A 302 -10.18 -6.09 7.15
CA GLY A 302 -10.58 -6.82 5.95
C GLY A 302 -12.08 -7.12 5.83
N ASP A 303 -12.92 -6.40 6.55
CA ASP A 303 -14.35 -6.70 6.63
C ASP A 303 -15.02 -6.67 5.24
N GLY A 304 -14.70 -5.65 4.43
CA GLY A 304 -15.21 -5.55 3.07
C GLY A 304 -14.73 -6.68 2.16
N HIS A 305 -13.46 -7.08 2.27
CA HIS A 305 -12.92 -8.20 1.51
C HIS A 305 -13.69 -9.49 1.79
N LYS A 306 -13.93 -9.78 3.07
CA LYS A 306 -14.69 -10.95 3.50
C LYS A 306 -16.12 -10.90 2.97
N MET A 307 -16.82 -9.78 3.16
CA MET A 307 -18.20 -9.62 2.69
C MET A 307 -18.32 -9.80 1.17
N VAL A 308 -17.36 -9.28 0.39
CA VAL A 308 -17.35 -9.45 -1.06
C VAL A 308 -17.13 -10.91 -1.45
N VAL A 309 -16.19 -11.61 -0.80
CA VAL A 309 -15.97 -13.05 -1.02
C VAL A 309 -17.21 -13.86 -0.66
N TRP A 310 -17.85 -13.58 0.45
CA TRP A 310 -19.08 -14.27 0.86
C TRP A 310 -20.27 -14.00 -0.08
N ALA A 311 -20.24 -12.88 -0.79
CA ALA A 311 -21.22 -12.57 -1.84
C ALA A 311 -20.89 -13.21 -3.20
N GLY A 312 -19.76 -13.90 -3.33
CA GLY A 312 -19.31 -14.56 -4.55
C GLY A 312 -18.19 -13.85 -5.30
N GLY A 313 -17.68 -12.77 -4.75
CA GLY A 313 -16.56 -12.03 -5.35
C GLY A 313 -15.21 -12.70 -5.07
N LYS A 314 -14.20 -12.24 -5.78
CA LYS A 314 -12.86 -12.82 -5.76
C LYS A 314 -11.85 -11.82 -5.20
N ILE A 315 -10.97 -12.27 -4.32
CA ILE A 315 -9.77 -11.53 -3.95
C ILE A 315 -8.67 -11.87 -4.97
N SER A 316 -7.90 -10.86 -5.36
CA SER A 316 -6.82 -11.01 -6.33
C SER A 316 -5.88 -12.17 -5.99
N ASN A 317 -5.58 -13.02 -6.97
CA ASN A 317 -4.69 -14.19 -6.80
C ASN A 317 -3.20 -13.84 -6.99
N ILE A 318 -2.87 -12.61 -7.33
CA ILE A 318 -1.48 -12.16 -7.41
C ILE A 318 -0.92 -11.90 -6.01
N VAL A 319 0.40 -11.84 -5.88
CA VAL A 319 1.04 -11.41 -4.64
C VAL A 319 0.52 -10.01 -4.27
N HIS A 320 0.16 -9.82 -3.00
CA HIS A 320 -0.46 -8.58 -2.56
C HIS A 320 0.57 -7.46 -2.39
N THR A 321 0.25 -6.28 -2.90
CA THR A 321 1.09 -5.09 -2.76
C THR A 321 1.03 -4.56 -1.34
N LYS A 322 2.19 -4.45 -0.71
CA LYS A 322 2.37 -3.82 0.60
C LYS A 322 3.01 -2.45 0.44
N MET A 323 2.54 -1.49 1.22
CA MET A 323 3.11 -0.15 1.30
C MET A 323 3.95 -0.07 2.58
N MET A 324 5.28 -0.15 2.43
CA MET A 324 6.24 -0.30 3.53
C MET A 324 7.20 0.89 3.67
N HIS A 325 6.95 2.01 3.01
CA HIS A 325 7.79 3.21 3.07
C HIS A 325 7.45 4.15 4.23
N ASP A 326 6.63 3.71 5.16
CA ASP A 326 6.28 4.50 6.33
C ASP A 326 7.26 4.21 7.46
N PHE A 327 8.37 4.91 7.42
CA PHE A 327 9.38 4.81 8.44
C PHE A 327 8.97 5.59 9.69
N ASP A 328 8.90 4.89 10.79
CA ASP A 328 8.74 5.51 12.11
C ASP A 328 10.10 6.02 12.57
N ALA A 329 10.61 7.04 11.89
CA ALA A 329 11.93 7.56 12.23
C ALA A 329 12.41 8.73 11.40
N GLY A 330 12.71 9.79 12.06
CA GLY A 330 13.63 10.85 11.73
C GLY A 330 13.57 11.48 10.35
N PRO A 331 14.42 12.44 10.10
CA PRO A 331 14.52 13.13 8.82
C PRO A 331 15.37 12.34 7.81
N MET A 332 15.49 12.88 6.60
CA MET A 332 16.45 12.45 5.58
C MET A 332 16.31 10.97 5.15
N TRP A 333 15.10 10.42 5.19
CA TRP A 333 14.85 9.09 4.62
C TRP A 333 15.05 9.13 3.09
N ASN A 334 15.38 8.01 2.51
CA ASN A 334 15.81 7.89 1.12
C ASN A 334 17.11 8.68 0.77
N MET A 335 17.91 9.02 1.81
CA MET A 335 19.28 9.50 1.61
C MET A 335 20.23 8.30 1.70
N PRO A 336 21.22 8.16 0.79
CA PRO A 336 22.09 6.99 0.74
C PRO A 336 23.22 7.01 1.79
N PHE A 337 22.90 7.32 3.06
CA PHE A 337 23.83 7.16 4.18
C PHE A 337 24.08 5.69 4.47
N LEU A 338 25.24 5.36 5.04
CA LEU A 338 25.54 4.00 5.50
C LEU A 338 24.39 3.46 6.35
N ALA A 339 23.88 2.28 6.01
CA ALA A 339 22.79 1.62 6.71
C ALA A 339 23.26 0.31 7.33
N VAL A 340 22.93 0.13 8.62
CA VAL A 340 23.27 -1.07 9.39
C VAL A 340 22.03 -1.64 10.06
N LYS A 341 21.94 -2.96 10.18
CA LYS A 341 20.90 -3.62 10.98
C LYS A 341 21.03 -3.22 12.44
N THR A 342 19.93 -2.89 13.08
CA THR A 342 19.96 -2.56 14.52
C THR A 342 20.40 -3.75 15.36
N ALA A 343 20.02 -4.97 14.97
CA ALA A 343 20.34 -6.18 15.73
C ALA A 343 21.83 -6.52 15.71
N THR A 344 22.48 -6.47 14.54
CA THR A 344 23.85 -6.98 14.35
C THR A 344 24.91 -5.91 14.13
N GLY A 345 24.53 -4.67 13.83
CA GLY A 345 25.49 -3.62 13.46
C GLY A 345 26.10 -3.77 12.07
N GLU A 346 25.70 -4.79 11.32
CA GLU A 346 26.26 -5.08 9.99
C GLU A 346 25.53 -4.31 8.88
N ARG A 347 26.30 -3.90 7.86
CA ARG A 347 25.76 -3.37 6.60
C ARG A 347 25.03 -4.48 5.85
N PHE A 348 23.89 -4.17 5.18
CA PHE A 348 23.04 -5.21 4.62
C PHE A 348 22.48 -4.90 3.22
N MET A 349 22.74 -3.73 2.66
CA MET A 349 22.17 -3.33 1.37
C MET A 349 23.02 -2.27 0.67
N ASN A 350 22.74 -2.03 -0.61
CA ASN A 350 23.06 -0.77 -1.27
C ASN A 350 22.06 0.30 -0.80
N GLU A 351 22.55 1.36 -0.18
CA GLU A 351 21.69 2.38 0.43
C GLU A 351 21.01 3.31 -0.60
N LYS A 352 21.34 3.16 -1.90
CA LYS A 352 20.64 3.85 -2.99
C LYS A 352 19.49 3.02 -3.58
N ILE A 353 19.25 1.84 -3.04
CA ILE A 353 18.11 1.01 -3.45
C ILE A 353 16.78 1.77 -3.27
N ASP A 354 15.76 1.39 -4.05
CA ASP A 354 14.42 1.91 -3.88
C ASP A 354 13.92 1.63 -2.45
N MET A 355 13.49 2.68 -1.78
CA MET A 355 13.00 2.63 -0.41
C MET A 355 11.85 1.63 -0.21
N ALA A 356 11.02 1.42 -1.25
CA ALA A 356 9.91 0.49 -1.19
C ALA A 356 10.33 -0.97 -0.95
N VAL A 357 11.56 -1.33 -1.31
CA VAL A 357 12.05 -2.72 -1.18
C VAL A 357 12.97 -2.95 0.02
N VAL A 358 13.32 -1.92 0.78
CA VAL A 358 14.20 -2.05 1.98
C VAL A 358 13.64 -3.03 3.00
N CYS A 359 12.32 -3.12 3.13
CA CYS A 359 11.65 -4.05 4.04
C CYS A 359 12.04 -5.52 3.77
N ASN A 360 12.35 -5.90 2.53
CA ASN A 360 12.67 -7.28 2.18
C ASN A 360 13.97 -7.80 2.80
N TYR A 361 14.83 -6.91 3.30
CA TYR A 361 16.08 -7.26 3.99
C TYR A 361 15.91 -7.40 5.51
N LEU A 362 14.73 -7.06 6.06
CA LEU A 362 14.49 -6.92 7.49
C LEU A 362 13.35 -7.83 7.98
N THR A 363 13.15 -8.97 7.33
CA THR A 363 12.06 -9.93 7.54
C THR A 363 12.44 -11.06 8.49
N SER A 364 13.06 -10.73 9.63
CA SER A 364 13.35 -11.68 10.70
C SER A 364 12.80 -11.17 12.04
N GLU A 365 12.65 -12.06 13.00
CA GLU A 365 12.26 -11.66 14.38
C GLU A 365 13.32 -10.77 15.03
N GLU A 366 14.59 -10.99 14.72
CA GLU A 366 15.70 -10.22 15.21
C GLU A 366 15.69 -8.79 14.65
N ASP A 367 15.54 -8.65 13.34
CA ASP A 367 15.51 -7.34 12.68
C ASP A 367 14.19 -6.60 12.98
N ALA A 368 13.05 -7.25 12.83
CA ALA A 368 11.72 -6.70 13.08
C ALA A 368 11.50 -5.32 12.42
N GLY A 369 11.95 -5.17 11.16
CA GLY A 369 11.87 -3.93 10.39
C GLY A 369 12.80 -2.80 10.85
N ARG A 370 13.78 -3.04 11.74
CA ARG A 370 14.63 -2.01 12.35
C ARG A 370 16.02 -1.95 11.72
N TYR A 371 16.48 -0.73 11.47
CA TYR A 371 17.84 -0.45 11.03
C TYR A 371 18.27 0.96 11.45
N CYS A 372 19.55 1.26 11.32
CA CYS A 372 20.10 2.58 11.59
C CYS A 372 20.78 3.14 10.34
N GLN A 373 20.65 4.43 10.10
CA GLN A 373 21.47 5.15 9.13
C GLN A 373 22.51 5.99 9.85
N VAL A 374 23.75 5.99 9.34
CA VAL A 374 24.93 6.57 10.01
C VAL A 374 25.64 7.53 9.06
N PHE A 375 26.01 8.69 9.57
CA PHE A 375 26.78 9.71 8.86
C PHE A 375 27.60 10.55 9.86
N ASP A 376 28.46 11.40 9.38
CA ASP A 376 29.36 12.18 10.23
C ASP A 376 29.13 13.71 10.08
N SER A 377 29.97 14.51 10.73
CA SER A 377 29.87 15.97 10.76
C SER A 377 29.99 16.63 9.38
N LYS A 378 30.58 15.95 8.40
CA LYS A 378 30.79 16.44 7.03
C LYS A 378 29.59 16.19 6.10
N TYR A 379 28.51 15.55 6.60
CA TYR A 379 27.39 15.15 5.76
C TYR A 379 26.75 16.33 5.01
N ALA A 380 26.76 17.53 5.62
CA ALA A 380 26.17 18.71 5.00
C ALA A 380 26.88 19.15 3.71
N ASP A 381 28.18 18.93 3.61
CA ASP A 381 28.99 19.30 2.45
C ASP A 381 28.71 18.40 1.23
N THR A 382 28.31 17.16 1.47
CA THR A 382 28.12 16.13 0.44
C THR A 382 26.65 15.85 0.16
N ALA A 383 25.86 15.52 1.19
CA ALA A 383 24.47 15.11 1.05
C ALA A 383 23.56 16.20 0.48
N SER A 384 23.87 17.48 0.70
CA SER A 384 23.16 18.62 0.10
C SER A 384 23.23 18.64 -1.44
N THR A 385 24.23 17.99 -2.02
CA THR A 385 24.46 17.94 -3.48
C THR A 385 23.80 16.74 -4.15
N TRP A 386 23.33 15.74 -3.39
CA TRP A 386 22.75 14.51 -3.92
C TRP A 386 21.39 14.75 -4.58
N LYS A 387 21.33 14.47 -5.88
CA LYS A 387 20.11 14.62 -6.68
C LYS A 387 19.31 13.31 -6.70
N GLY A 388 17.99 13.43 -6.72
CA GLY A 388 17.10 12.26 -6.76
C GLY A 388 17.13 11.41 -5.49
N CYS A 389 17.57 12.00 -4.38
CA CYS A 389 17.56 11.42 -3.04
C CYS A 389 16.49 12.09 -2.17
N GLY A 390 16.40 11.67 -0.92
CA GLY A 390 15.50 12.25 0.07
C GLY A 390 15.76 13.74 0.34
N LYS A 391 14.88 14.36 1.12
CA LYS A 391 15.03 15.78 1.47
C LYS A 391 16.18 15.95 2.45
N PHE A 392 17.20 16.70 2.06
CA PHE A 392 18.30 17.11 2.91
C PHE A 392 17.80 17.99 4.06
N VAL A 393 18.37 17.80 5.24
CA VAL A 393 18.18 18.64 6.44
C VAL A 393 19.56 19.08 6.93
N ASP A 394 19.76 20.38 7.08
CA ASP A 394 21.01 20.94 7.57
C ASP A 394 21.22 20.67 9.08
N PRO A 395 22.43 20.90 9.63
CA PRO A 395 22.73 20.60 11.04
C PRO A 395 21.83 21.31 12.05
N ASP A 396 21.37 22.52 11.77
CA ASP A 396 20.46 23.24 12.66
C ASP A 396 19.05 22.65 12.60
N GLY A 397 18.55 22.36 11.42
CA GLY A 397 17.28 21.67 11.22
C GLY A 397 17.26 20.25 11.80
N LEU A 398 18.42 19.58 11.87
CA LEU A 398 18.53 18.23 12.44
C LEU A 398 18.24 18.19 13.94
N LYS A 399 18.49 19.31 14.67
CA LYS A 399 18.30 19.39 16.13
C LYS A 399 16.88 19.07 16.58
N VAL A 400 15.86 19.40 15.80
CA VAL A 400 14.46 19.14 16.18
C VAL A 400 14.13 17.62 16.22
N TYR A 401 14.97 16.78 15.61
CA TYR A 401 14.85 15.32 15.58
C TYR A 401 15.72 14.61 16.61
N MET A 402 16.51 15.34 17.41
CA MET A 402 17.39 14.82 18.46
C MET A 402 16.74 14.93 19.83
N GLN A 403 16.70 13.85 20.61
CA GLN A 403 16.12 13.84 21.96
C GLN A 403 16.90 14.74 22.92
N GLU A 404 18.21 14.80 22.76
CA GLU A 404 19.14 15.49 23.68
C GLU A 404 19.15 17.01 23.48
N GLU A 405 18.54 17.53 22.41
CA GLU A 405 18.49 18.97 22.12
C GLU A 405 17.24 19.59 22.74
N ASP A 406 17.42 20.71 23.45
CA ASP A 406 16.32 21.51 24.02
C ASP A 406 15.86 22.57 23.00
N VAL A 407 14.99 22.14 22.06
CA VAL A 407 14.47 22.97 20.97
C VAL A 407 12.96 22.81 20.79
N GLU A 408 12.31 23.84 20.27
CA GLU A 408 10.90 23.75 19.92
C GLU A 408 10.69 22.77 18.76
N ARG A 409 9.76 21.79 18.93
CA ARG A 409 9.48 20.72 17.96
C ARG A 409 8.08 20.83 17.34
N LYS A 410 7.65 22.05 17.03
CA LYS A 410 6.33 22.28 16.46
C LYS A 410 6.14 21.52 15.13
N GLY A 411 5.13 20.67 15.07
CA GLY A 411 4.80 19.88 13.89
C GLY A 411 5.74 18.71 13.59
N VAL A 412 6.54 18.28 14.57
CA VAL A 412 7.35 17.07 14.50
C VAL A 412 6.65 15.95 15.27
N LEU A 413 6.46 14.80 14.62
CA LEU A 413 5.91 13.63 15.28
C LEU A 413 6.90 13.08 16.32
N PRO A 414 6.45 12.65 17.51
CA PRO A 414 7.34 12.06 18.52
C PRO A 414 8.18 10.89 17.99
N SER A 415 7.62 10.07 17.11
CA SER A 415 8.33 8.95 16.47
C SER A 415 9.47 9.40 15.53
N PHE A 416 9.51 10.67 15.13
CA PHE A 416 10.59 11.22 14.30
C PHE A 416 11.77 11.73 15.13
N ILE A 417 11.64 11.78 16.46
CA ILE A 417 12.72 12.19 17.36
C ILE A 417 13.57 10.95 17.67
N SER A 418 14.36 10.52 16.70
CA SER A 418 15.14 9.27 16.73
C SER A 418 16.56 9.47 16.16
N THR A 419 17.03 10.70 16.14
CA THR A 419 18.39 11.05 15.72
C THR A 419 19.29 11.20 16.94
N TRP A 420 20.46 10.60 16.87
CA TRP A 420 21.46 10.54 17.92
C TRP A 420 22.75 11.22 17.47
N LYS A 421 23.51 11.73 18.43
CA LYS A 421 24.82 12.35 18.23
C LYS A 421 25.80 11.81 19.26
N ALA A 422 27.04 11.56 18.84
CA ALA A 422 28.11 11.09 19.71
C ALA A 422 29.50 11.49 19.17
N ASP A 423 30.48 11.53 20.07
CA ASP A 423 31.87 11.83 19.70
C ASP A 423 32.65 10.57 19.31
N THR A 424 32.13 9.38 19.62
CA THR A 424 32.71 8.09 19.19
C THR A 424 31.65 7.19 18.56
N LEU A 425 32.09 6.23 17.75
CA LEU A 425 31.21 5.27 17.11
C LEU A 425 30.61 4.31 18.14
N GLU A 426 31.38 3.91 19.13
CA GLU A 426 30.92 3.03 20.22
C GLU A 426 29.79 3.67 21.04
N GLU A 427 29.90 4.97 21.33
CA GLU A 427 28.84 5.73 22.01
C GLU A 427 27.60 5.84 21.10
N LEU A 428 27.81 6.12 19.83
CA LEU A 428 26.73 6.22 18.85
C LEU A 428 25.96 4.90 18.73
N GLY A 429 26.68 3.77 18.58
CA GLY A 429 26.06 2.44 18.51
C GLY A 429 25.21 2.13 19.73
N LYS A 430 25.68 2.45 20.94
CA LYS A 430 24.91 2.30 22.19
C LYS A 430 23.66 3.19 22.22
N LYS A 431 23.76 4.46 21.82
CA LYS A 431 22.62 5.39 21.76
C LYS A 431 21.56 4.94 20.76
N MET A 432 21.97 4.41 19.61
CA MET A 432 21.06 3.85 18.61
C MET A 432 20.43 2.52 19.01
N GLY A 433 20.95 1.86 20.05
CA GLY A 433 20.48 0.55 20.50
C GLY A 433 20.96 -0.61 19.61
N VAL A 434 22.13 -0.47 18.98
CA VAL A 434 22.75 -1.54 18.18
C VAL A 434 23.13 -2.71 19.10
N GLY A 435 22.72 -3.93 18.72
CA GLY A 435 22.90 -5.13 19.51
C GLY A 435 24.36 -5.57 19.63
N ASP A 436 25.14 -5.44 18.54
CA ASP A 436 26.60 -5.69 18.51
C ASP A 436 27.34 -4.42 18.13
N VAL A 437 27.80 -3.68 19.13
CA VAL A 437 28.51 -2.40 18.94
C VAL A 437 29.90 -2.61 18.34
N ASP A 438 30.57 -3.70 18.66
CA ASP A 438 31.92 -3.98 18.11
C ASP A 438 31.82 -4.30 16.61
N ALA A 439 30.85 -5.12 16.21
CA ALA A 439 30.57 -5.38 14.81
C ALA A 439 30.17 -4.09 14.06
N PHE A 440 29.39 -3.21 14.69
CA PHE A 440 29.06 -1.90 14.11
C PHE A 440 30.30 -1.04 13.83
N VAL A 441 31.22 -0.94 14.78
CA VAL A 441 32.47 -0.17 14.61
C VAL A 441 33.31 -0.75 13.48
N GLU A 442 33.47 -2.07 13.42
CA GLU A 442 34.19 -2.72 12.32
C GLU A 442 33.49 -2.52 10.97
N THR A 443 32.15 -2.54 10.93
CA THR A 443 31.37 -2.23 9.72
C THR A 443 31.66 -0.81 9.22
N VAL A 444 31.72 0.19 10.09
CA VAL A 444 32.02 1.57 9.71
C VAL A 444 33.47 1.67 9.18
N LYS A 445 34.43 1.00 9.82
CA LYS A 445 35.83 0.98 9.34
C LYS A 445 35.93 0.37 7.94
N HIS A 446 35.33 -0.79 7.74
CA HIS A 446 35.31 -1.46 6.43
C HIS A 446 34.63 -0.58 5.35
N TYR A 447 33.51 0.06 5.70
CA TYR A 447 32.84 1.00 4.80
C TYR A 447 33.75 2.19 4.42
N ASN A 448 34.55 2.71 5.35
CA ASN A 448 35.51 3.77 5.07
C ASN A 448 36.63 3.31 4.12
N GLU A 449 37.10 2.06 4.23
CA GLU A 449 38.05 1.45 3.25
C GLU A 449 37.42 1.36 1.85
N ILE A 450 36.15 0.98 1.75
CA ILE A 450 35.40 0.97 0.49
C ILE A 450 35.30 2.39 -0.10
N CYS A 451 35.03 3.39 0.73
CA CYS A 451 34.99 4.79 0.29
C CYS A 451 36.36 5.28 -0.22
N GLU A 452 37.45 4.92 0.44
CA GLU A 452 38.82 5.24 0.01
C GLU A 452 39.18 4.56 -1.32
N ALA A 453 38.72 3.31 -1.49
CA ALA A 453 38.91 2.58 -2.74
C ALA A 453 38.06 3.14 -3.90
N GLY A 454 37.02 3.92 -3.60
CA GLY A 454 36.12 4.53 -4.58
C GLY A 454 35.23 3.54 -5.34
N ALA A 455 35.11 2.30 -4.85
CA ALA A 455 34.29 1.25 -5.45
C ALA A 455 33.70 0.33 -4.38
N ASP A 456 32.39 0.23 -4.33
CA ASP A 456 31.69 -0.66 -3.42
C ASP A 456 31.62 -2.09 -3.97
N THR A 457 32.50 -2.94 -3.44
CA THR A 457 32.57 -4.37 -3.81
C THR A 457 31.55 -5.24 -3.11
N ASP A 458 30.92 -4.73 -2.04
CA ASP A 458 29.99 -5.50 -1.23
C ASP A 458 28.55 -5.44 -1.78
N PHE A 459 28.08 -4.23 -2.11
CA PHE A 459 26.68 -4.00 -2.50
C PHE A 459 26.55 -3.15 -3.78
N GLY A 460 27.66 -2.70 -4.39
CA GLY A 460 27.65 -1.97 -5.65
C GLY A 460 27.04 -0.57 -5.57
N LYS A 461 27.17 0.11 -4.43
CA LYS A 461 26.76 1.50 -4.26
C LYS A 461 27.60 2.41 -5.17
N GLU A 462 26.95 3.31 -5.88
CA GLU A 462 27.62 4.18 -6.85
C GLU A 462 28.62 5.12 -6.17
N ALA A 463 29.79 5.30 -6.79
CA ALA A 463 30.91 6.04 -6.22
C ALA A 463 30.56 7.46 -5.73
N GLN A 464 29.63 8.13 -6.40
CA GLN A 464 29.16 9.47 -6.00
C GLN A 464 28.44 9.52 -4.63
N TYR A 465 28.02 8.37 -4.10
CA TYR A 465 27.36 8.22 -2.80
C TYR A 465 28.27 7.56 -1.75
N LEU A 466 29.50 7.20 -2.10
CA LEU A 466 30.49 6.68 -1.17
C LEU A 466 31.13 7.83 -0.40
N VAL A 467 30.61 8.07 0.81
CA VAL A 467 31.07 9.14 1.70
C VAL A 467 31.50 8.50 3.02
N PRO A 468 32.78 8.63 3.42
CA PRO A 468 33.24 8.01 4.65
C PRO A 468 32.57 8.61 5.89
N VAL A 469 32.55 7.81 6.96
CA VAL A 469 32.07 8.18 8.29
C VAL A 469 33.29 8.17 9.22
N ASP A 470 34.08 9.26 9.17
CA ASP A 470 35.41 9.32 9.79
C ASP A 470 35.67 10.57 10.64
N SER A 471 34.70 11.49 10.76
CA SER A 471 34.87 12.80 11.38
C SER A 471 33.79 13.06 12.44
N ALA A 472 34.18 13.01 13.71
CA ALA A 472 33.27 13.38 14.82
C ALA A 472 32.77 14.84 14.71
N PRO A 473 31.61 15.15 15.28
CA PRO A 473 30.66 14.24 15.86
C PRO A 473 29.98 13.34 14.81
N TYR A 474 29.70 12.11 15.23
CA TYR A 474 28.95 11.13 14.44
C TYR A 474 27.46 11.28 14.71
N TYR A 475 26.65 10.99 13.70
CA TYR A 475 25.19 11.03 13.77
C TYR A 475 24.60 9.70 13.35
N GLY A 476 23.50 9.34 13.99
CA GLY A 476 22.76 8.13 13.66
C GLY A 476 21.26 8.35 13.73
N ILE A 477 20.51 7.76 12.82
CA ILE A 477 19.05 7.79 12.82
C ILE A 477 18.55 6.36 12.97
N SER A 478 17.87 6.08 14.12
CA SER A 478 17.17 4.80 14.30
C SER A 478 15.87 4.81 13.51
N ARG A 479 15.66 3.78 12.67
CA ARG A 479 14.51 3.67 11.78
C ARG A 479 13.76 2.38 12.04
N THR A 480 12.43 2.48 11.98
CA THR A 480 11.54 1.32 12.03
C THR A 480 10.58 1.39 10.86
N ILE A 481 10.55 0.34 10.05
CA ILE A 481 9.60 0.22 8.93
C ILE A 481 8.27 -0.27 9.50
N ARG A 482 7.18 0.33 9.05
CA ARG A 482 5.81 -0.08 9.38
C ARG A 482 4.99 -0.32 8.12
N VAL A 483 3.96 -1.16 8.26
CA VAL A 483 2.95 -1.32 7.23
C VAL A 483 2.05 -0.10 7.19
N SER A 484 2.09 0.65 6.11
CA SER A 484 1.20 1.79 5.88
C SER A 484 -0.16 1.31 5.38
N ALA A 485 -0.17 0.48 4.36
CA ALA A 485 -1.37 -0.10 3.80
C ALA A 485 -1.05 -1.40 3.03
N ILE A 486 -2.06 -2.24 2.85
CA ILE A 486 -2.07 -3.26 1.81
C ILE A 486 -2.93 -2.69 0.67
N CYS A 487 -2.36 -2.65 -0.54
CA CYS A 487 -2.97 -2.00 -1.69
C CYS A 487 -3.43 -3.02 -2.74
N THR A 488 -3.82 -4.20 -2.30
CA THR A 488 -4.44 -5.25 -3.10
C THR A 488 -5.71 -5.71 -2.39
N GLY A 489 -6.74 -5.97 -3.15
CA GLY A 489 -8.03 -6.35 -2.61
C GLY A 489 -8.82 -7.23 -3.55
N VAL A 490 -10.12 -7.02 -3.61
CA VAL A 490 -11.03 -7.78 -4.47
C VAL A 490 -10.82 -7.38 -5.94
N ASP A 491 -10.97 -8.35 -6.84
CA ASP A 491 -10.88 -8.10 -8.28
C ASP A 491 -12.07 -7.23 -8.72
N VAL A 492 -11.77 -6.20 -9.49
CA VAL A 492 -12.75 -5.25 -10.04
C VAL A 492 -12.46 -4.95 -11.50
N ASN A 493 -13.48 -4.56 -12.26
CA ASN A 493 -13.32 -4.03 -13.62
C ASN A 493 -13.07 -2.50 -13.63
N LYS A 494 -12.93 -1.90 -14.80
CA LYS A 494 -12.75 -0.46 -15.00
C LYS A 494 -13.86 0.40 -14.34
N GLN A 495 -15.06 -0.13 -14.15
CA GLN A 495 -16.18 0.51 -13.48
C GLN A 495 -16.19 0.27 -11.97
N HIS A 496 -15.17 -0.38 -11.42
CA HIS A 496 -15.05 -0.81 -10.03
C HIS A 496 -16.14 -1.78 -9.57
N GLN A 497 -16.82 -2.48 -10.51
CA GLN A 497 -17.70 -3.61 -10.16
C GLN A 497 -16.84 -4.78 -9.70
N CYS A 498 -17.24 -5.38 -8.58
CA CYS A 498 -16.57 -6.60 -8.09
C CYS A 498 -16.80 -7.75 -9.07
N LEU A 499 -15.74 -8.53 -9.30
CA LEU A 499 -15.76 -9.68 -10.21
C LEU A 499 -15.87 -10.98 -9.40
N ASP A 500 -16.58 -11.95 -9.98
CA ASP A 500 -16.64 -13.31 -9.47
C ASP A 500 -15.43 -14.16 -9.92
N GLU A 501 -15.42 -15.45 -9.62
CA GLU A 501 -14.34 -16.37 -10.01
C GLU A 501 -14.26 -16.59 -11.53
N ALA A 502 -15.34 -16.36 -12.27
CA ALA A 502 -15.36 -16.43 -13.73
C ALA A 502 -14.86 -15.12 -14.38
N GLY A 503 -14.71 -14.06 -13.59
CA GLY A 503 -14.35 -12.72 -14.07
C GLY A 503 -15.56 -11.92 -14.53
N GLU A 504 -16.78 -12.35 -14.18
CA GLU A 504 -18.01 -11.64 -14.52
C GLU A 504 -18.40 -10.66 -13.40
N PRO A 505 -18.96 -9.49 -13.75
CA PRO A 505 -19.37 -8.50 -12.77
C PRO A 505 -20.54 -8.97 -11.90
N ILE A 506 -20.41 -8.80 -10.58
CA ILE A 506 -21.52 -9.02 -9.64
C ILE A 506 -22.43 -7.79 -9.66
N GLU A 507 -23.69 -7.99 -10.06
CA GLU A 507 -24.65 -6.90 -10.17
C GLU A 507 -24.88 -6.22 -8.80
N GLY A 508 -24.82 -4.89 -8.78
CA GLY A 508 -25.07 -4.08 -7.59
C GLY A 508 -23.92 -4.02 -6.60
N LEU A 509 -22.73 -4.58 -6.90
CA LEU A 509 -21.59 -4.60 -5.98
C LEU A 509 -20.34 -3.95 -6.58
N TYR A 510 -19.79 -2.98 -5.85
CA TYR A 510 -18.62 -2.19 -6.23
C TYR A 510 -17.61 -2.14 -5.09
N ALA A 511 -16.31 -2.06 -5.40
CA ALA A 511 -15.26 -1.87 -4.41
C ALA A 511 -14.26 -0.80 -4.86
N VAL A 512 -13.85 0.07 -3.93
CA VAL A 512 -12.97 1.21 -4.20
C VAL A 512 -11.90 1.37 -3.11
N GLY A 513 -10.84 2.08 -3.43
CA GLY A 513 -9.71 2.31 -2.53
C GLY A 513 -8.92 1.03 -2.27
N ASN A 514 -8.35 0.87 -1.07
CA ASN A 514 -7.53 -0.30 -0.76
C ASN A 514 -8.34 -1.62 -0.60
N CYS A 515 -9.66 -1.55 -0.64
CA CYS A 515 -10.51 -2.74 -0.74
C CYS A 515 -10.51 -3.31 -2.17
N SER A 516 -10.31 -2.46 -3.21
CA SER A 516 -10.18 -2.89 -4.60
C SER A 516 -8.76 -3.34 -4.93
N GLY A 517 -8.62 -4.32 -5.81
CA GLY A 517 -7.36 -4.85 -6.32
C GLY A 517 -6.98 -4.30 -7.69
N GLY A 518 -5.95 -4.89 -8.29
CA GLY A 518 -5.59 -4.69 -9.70
C GLY A 518 -4.69 -3.48 -9.99
N PHE A 519 -4.79 -2.37 -9.28
CA PHE A 519 -4.08 -1.13 -9.60
C PHE A 519 -2.54 -1.24 -9.51
N TYR A 520 -2.00 -1.95 -8.52
CA TYR A 520 -0.54 -2.04 -8.27
C TYR A 520 0.09 -3.38 -8.66
N GLY A 521 -0.67 -4.35 -9.06
CA GLY A 521 -0.19 -5.60 -9.65
C GLY A 521 0.63 -6.53 -8.74
N GLY A 522 0.60 -6.35 -7.42
CA GLY A 522 1.18 -7.30 -6.47
C GLY A 522 2.70 -7.24 -6.31
N VAL A 523 3.33 -6.10 -6.56
CA VAL A 523 4.70 -5.78 -6.15
C VAL A 523 4.66 -4.72 -5.05
N ASP A 524 5.83 -4.38 -4.49
CA ASP A 524 5.92 -3.31 -3.51
C ASP A 524 5.43 -1.98 -4.11
N TYR A 525 4.88 -1.12 -3.27
CA TYR A 525 4.25 0.13 -3.70
C TYR A 525 5.25 1.08 -4.37
N PRO A 526 5.01 1.51 -5.62
CA PRO A 526 5.92 2.43 -6.32
C PRO A 526 5.80 3.85 -5.76
N LEU A 527 6.95 4.54 -5.65
CA LEU A 527 7.03 5.93 -5.19
C LEU A 527 7.18 6.95 -6.34
N THR A 528 6.93 6.53 -7.56
CA THR A 528 7.06 7.36 -8.78
C THR A 528 6.20 8.60 -8.72
N VAL A 529 4.99 8.49 -8.17
CA VAL A 529 4.09 9.64 -7.95
C VAL A 529 3.79 9.77 -6.46
N GLY A 530 4.31 10.80 -5.81
CA GLY A 530 3.96 11.11 -4.43
C GLY A 530 2.47 11.44 -4.29
N GLY A 531 1.79 10.78 -3.34
CA GLY A 531 0.35 10.96 -3.14
C GLY A 531 -0.55 10.14 -4.05
N LEU A 532 0.00 9.23 -4.88
CA LEU A 532 -0.77 8.38 -5.78
C LEU A 532 -1.83 7.56 -5.04
N SER A 533 -1.50 6.97 -3.89
CA SER A 533 -2.42 6.09 -3.17
C SER A 533 -3.70 6.80 -2.72
N ILE A 534 -3.58 7.98 -2.11
CA ILE A 534 -4.75 8.76 -1.68
C ILE A 534 -5.46 9.35 -2.89
N GLY A 535 -4.71 9.87 -3.88
CA GLY A 535 -5.27 10.39 -5.12
C GLY A 535 -6.09 9.34 -5.87
N ARG A 536 -5.61 8.09 -5.94
CA ARG A 536 -6.35 6.94 -6.45
C ARG A 536 -7.65 6.73 -5.65
N CYS A 537 -7.57 6.70 -4.32
CA CYS A 537 -8.76 6.48 -3.48
C CYS A 537 -9.84 7.55 -3.73
N TYR A 538 -9.45 8.82 -3.81
CA TYR A 538 -10.37 9.90 -4.15
C TYR A 538 -11.00 9.71 -5.52
N THR A 539 -10.17 9.38 -6.51
CA THR A 539 -10.62 9.19 -7.90
C THR A 539 -11.62 8.04 -8.01
N GLU A 540 -11.26 6.86 -7.47
CA GLU A 540 -12.14 5.70 -7.51
C GLU A 540 -13.46 5.96 -6.80
N GLY A 541 -13.42 6.59 -5.61
CA GLY A 541 -14.63 6.97 -4.90
C GLY A 541 -15.51 7.93 -5.71
N TYR A 542 -14.92 9.01 -6.21
CA TYR A 542 -15.61 10.03 -6.98
C TYR A 542 -16.29 9.47 -8.24
N VAL A 543 -15.55 8.74 -9.07
CA VAL A 543 -16.10 8.22 -10.33
C VAL A 543 -17.15 7.14 -10.09
N THR A 544 -16.92 6.26 -9.10
CA THR A 544 -17.85 5.16 -8.79
C THR A 544 -19.12 5.70 -8.15
N GLY A 545 -19.02 6.69 -7.24
CA GLY A 545 -20.19 7.34 -6.67
C GLY A 545 -21.10 7.94 -7.72
N LYS A 546 -20.55 8.72 -8.66
CA LYS A 546 -21.29 9.29 -9.79
C LYS A 546 -21.90 8.21 -10.69
N LEU A 547 -21.12 7.16 -11.01
CA LEU A 547 -21.57 6.07 -11.86
C LEU A 547 -22.78 5.36 -11.25
N VAL A 548 -22.65 4.89 -9.99
CA VAL A 548 -23.73 4.13 -9.33
C VAL A 548 -24.99 5.00 -9.14
N ALA A 549 -24.83 6.27 -8.85
CA ALA A 549 -25.98 7.20 -8.76
C ALA A 549 -26.71 7.36 -10.11
N SER A 550 -26.04 7.18 -11.23
CA SER A 550 -26.63 7.33 -12.56
C SER A 550 -27.42 6.11 -13.05
N LEU A 551 -27.25 4.93 -12.41
CA LEU A 551 -28.01 3.71 -12.74
C LEU A 551 -29.48 3.84 -12.28
#